data_71ff4a30f60a368a0879a7db9f728168
#
_entry.id   71ff4a30f60a368a0879a7db9f728168
#
_cell.length_a   1.000
_cell.length_b   1.000
_cell.length_c   1.000
_cell.angle_alpha   90.00
_cell.angle_beta   90.00
_cell.angle_gamma   90.00
#
_symmetry.space_group_name_H-M   'P 1'
#
loop_
_entity.id
_entity.type
_entity.pdbx_description
1 polymer ?
#
loop_
_entity_poly.entity_id
_entity_poly.type
_entity_poly.pdbx_seq_one_letter_code
_entity_poly.pdbx_strand_id
1 'polypeptide(L)'
;YDSLMAKFILLLTIFGYLLPTCSDAQVADTFTRLKLKGFPGCVLKVLKKYPGAILSVEAERTKKLGPKPELFYEFDVELELDGKIIEIECNPNSLELMDYEEEVDISDKRFSENALISLKKAKLLLKEKTKGEIIEFETSLQNGRPVYEFDVFEKEQGIEVEYEIDGVTGLFLESEIELFEIGKSKP
;
A
#
# COMPACT_ATOMS: atom_id res chain seq x y z
N TYR A 1 -1.44 9.37 -26.18
CA TYR A 1 -0.52 9.16 -25.05
C TYR A 1 -0.26 10.47 -24.29
N ASP A 2 0.03 11.57 -24.98
CA ASP A 2 0.36 12.86 -24.35
C ASP A 2 -0.80 13.54 -23.61
N SER A 3 -2.06 13.25 -24.01
CA SER A 3 -3.23 13.93 -23.42
C SER A 3 -3.63 13.36 -22.06
N LEU A 4 -3.27 12.12 -21.74
CA LEU A 4 -3.58 11.48 -20.46
C LEU A 4 -2.56 11.93 -19.40
N MET A 5 -1.29 11.99 -19.76
CA MET A 5 -0.22 12.54 -18.90
C MET A 5 -0.46 14.01 -18.56
N ALA A 6 -0.88 14.82 -19.56
CA ALA A 6 -1.19 16.23 -19.33
C ALA A 6 -2.39 16.45 -18.40
N LYS A 7 -3.37 15.54 -18.40
CA LYS A 7 -4.52 15.61 -17.47
C LYS A 7 -4.15 15.21 -16.05
N PHE A 8 -3.21 14.27 -15.87
CA PHE A 8 -2.71 13.89 -14.55
C PHE A 8 -1.88 15.00 -13.92
N ILE A 9 -1.00 15.65 -14.69
CA ILE A 9 -0.20 16.79 -14.21
C ILE A 9 -1.10 17.98 -13.82
N LEU A 10 -2.22 18.19 -14.51
CA LEU A 10 -3.14 19.30 -14.22
C LEU A 10 -3.98 19.06 -12.95
N LEU A 11 -4.20 17.80 -12.53
CA LEU A 11 -4.88 17.50 -11.27
C LEU A 11 -4.01 17.81 -10.03
N LEU A 12 -2.69 17.72 -10.15
CA LEU A 12 -1.72 18.05 -9.10
C LEU A 12 -1.69 19.54 -8.72
N THR A 13 -2.22 20.43 -9.57
CA THR A 13 -2.19 21.90 -9.35
C THR A 13 -3.42 22.45 -8.62
N ILE A 14 -4.45 21.66 -8.33
CA ILE A 14 -5.74 22.15 -7.78
C ILE A 14 -5.91 21.92 -6.27
N PHE A 15 -5.10 21.07 -5.64
CA PHE A 15 -5.17 20.81 -4.20
C PHE A 15 -4.02 21.46 -3.44
N GLY A 16 -4.15 22.78 -3.23
CA GLY A 16 -3.28 23.54 -2.33
C GLY A 16 -3.62 23.35 -0.88
N TYR A 17 -3.21 22.27 -0.25
CA TYR A 17 -3.02 22.16 1.20
C TYR A 17 -1.77 21.36 1.50
N LEU A 18 -0.74 22.07 1.96
CA LEU A 18 0.41 21.71 2.80
C LEU A 18 0.77 20.20 2.89
N LEU A 19 1.02 19.58 1.77
CA LEU A 19 1.97 18.47 1.74
C LEU A 19 3.38 19.07 1.69
N PRO A 20 4.41 18.43 2.28
CA PRO A 20 5.79 18.82 2.02
C PRO A 20 5.93 18.82 0.49
N THR A 21 6.23 19.98 -0.08
CA THR A 21 6.28 20.17 -1.53
C THR A 21 7.37 19.28 -2.12
N CYS A 22 7.03 18.03 -2.37
CA CYS A 22 7.78 17.23 -3.31
C CYS A 22 7.64 17.96 -4.64
N SER A 23 8.69 18.58 -5.15
CA SER A 23 8.62 19.28 -6.42
C SER A 23 8.34 18.26 -7.51
N ASP A 24 7.58 18.65 -8.55
CA ASP A 24 7.33 17.78 -9.73
C ASP A 24 8.64 17.16 -10.28
N ALA A 25 9.76 17.86 -10.08
CA ALA A 25 11.09 17.37 -10.40
C ALA A 25 11.54 16.19 -9.50
N GLN A 26 11.17 16.17 -8.21
CA GLN A 26 11.50 15.06 -7.31
C GLN A 26 10.66 13.82 -7.64
N VAL A 27 9.39 13.99 -7.91
CA VAL A 27 8.50 12.90 -8.35
C VAL A 27 9.02 12.32 -9.67
N ALA A 28 9.29 13.15 -10.67
CA ALA A 28 9.82 12.71 -11.97
C ALA A 28 11.21 12.04 -11.84
N ASP A 29 12.07 12.51 -10.94
CA ASP A 29 13.38 11.90 -10.65
C ASP A 29 13.22 10.57 -9.95
N THR A 30 12.29 10.45 -9.02
CA THR A 30 11.96 9.19 -8.35
C THR A 30 11.48 8.15 -9.35
N PHE A 31 10.51 8.47 -10.22
CA PHE A 31 10.06 7.58 -11.28
C PHE A 31 11.21 7.13 -12.21
N THR A 32 12.13 8.04 -12.53
CA THR A 32 13.27 7.74 -13.38
C THR A 32 14.31 6.89 -12.69
N ARG A 33 14.63 7.19 -11.43
CA ARG A 33 15.61 6.44 -10.62
C ARG A 33 15.13 5.03 -10.32
N LEU A 34 13.88 4.87 -9.95
CA LEU A 34 13.28 3.58 -9.61
C LEU A 34 12.97 2.75 -10.86
N LYS A 35 13.19 3.28 -12.08
CA LYS A 35 12.84 2.62 -13.36
C LYS A 35 11.37 2.17 -13.40
N LEU A 36 10.49 2.89 -12.71
CA LEU A 36 9.07 2.57 -12.62
C LEU A 36 8.34 2.88 -13.94
N LYS A 37 8.76 2.22 -15.03
CA LYS A 37 8.09 2.32 -16.33
C LYS A 37 6.69 1.68 -16.31
N GLY A 38 6.41 0.91 -15.26
CA GLY A 38 5.23 0.05 -15.16
C GLY A 38 3.95 0.73 -14.69
N PHE A 39 4.00 1.95 -14.12
CA PHE A 39 2.82 2.58 -13.52
C PHE A 39 1.56 2.52 -14.41
N PRO A 40 1.55 3.05 -15.65
CA PRO A 40 0.36 2.98 -16.49
C PRO A 40 -0.02 1.52 -16.84
N GLY A 41 0.98 0.66 -16.97
CA GLY A 41 0.79 -0.76 -17.26
C GLY A 41 0.13 -1.50 -16.11
N CYS A 42 0.56 -1.26 -14.87
CA CYS A 42 -0.04 -1.81 -13.67
C CYS A 42 -1.50 -1.39 -13.53
N VAL A 43 -1.76 -0.09 -13.56
CA VAL A 43 -3.13 0.46 -13.48
C VAL A 43 -4.06 -0.14 -14.55
N LEU A 44 -3.61 -0.20 -15.80
CA LEU A 44 -4.42 -0.78 -16.88
C LEU A 44 -4.66 -2.28 -16.69
N LYS A 45 -3.67 -3.00 -16.16
CA LYS A 45 -3.79 -4.45 -15.93
C LYS A 45 -4.72 -4.76 -14.77
N VAL A 46 -4.64 -3.98 -13.68
CA VAL A 46 -5.57 -4.06 -12.56
C VAL A 46 -6.99 -3.79 -13.04
N LEU A 47 -7.25 -2.66 -13.71
CA LEU A 47 -8.58 -2.32 -14.21
C LEU A 47 -9.15 -3.31 -15.22
N LYS A 48 -8.30 -3.98 -15.98
CA LYS A 48 -8.74 -5.06 -16.88
C LYS A 48 -9.24 -6.28 -16.13
N LYS A 49 -8.66 -6.60 -14.98
CA LYS A 49 -9.04 -7.77 -14.16
C LYS A 49 -10.11 -7.42 -13.14
N TYR A 50 -10.02 -6.23 -12.58
CA TYR A 50 -10.89 -5.69 -11.54
C TYR A 50 -11.45 -4.33 -11.99
N PRO A 51 -12.59 -4.28 -12.70
CA PRO A 51 -13.13 -3.06 -13.29
C PRO A 51 -13.84 -2.18 -12.26
N GLY A 52 -13.11 -1.70 -11.27
CA GLY A 52 -13.55 -0.82 -10.19
C GLY A 52 -13.19 0.66 -10.40
N ALA A 53 -13.50 1.48 -9.41
CA ALA A 53 -13.09 2.88 -9.33
C ALA A 53 -11.79 2.98 -8.53
N ILE A 54 -10.68 3.41 -9.14
CA ILE A 54 -9.42 3.61 -8.44
C ILE A 54 -9.60 4.72 -7.39
N LEU A 55 -9.17 4.45 -6.18
CA LEU A 55 -9.14 5.36 -5.04
C LEU A 55 -7.75 5.97 -4.90
N SER A 56 -6.73 5.12 -4.80
CA SER A 56 -5.33 5.51 -4.71
C SER A 56 -4.42 4.60 -5.51
N VAL A 57 -3.20 5.03 -5.73
CA VAL A 57 -2.09 4.22 -6.20
C VAL A 57 -0.84 4.64 -5.46
N GLU A 58 -0.24 3.70 -4.77
CA GLU A 58 0.98 3.90 -4.02
C GLU A 58 2.16 3.28 -4.75
N ALA A 59 3.32 3.82 -4.54
CA ALA A 59 4.57 3.21 -5.00
C ALA A 59 5.41 2.91 -3.78
N GLU A 60 5.77 1.66 -3.63
CA GLU A 60 6.42 1.18 -2.45
C GLU A 60 7.74 0.48 -2.71
N ARG A 61 8.54 0.45 -1.67
CA ARG A 61 9.73 -0.38 -1.57
C ARG A 61 9.51 -1.43 -0.50
N THR A 62 9.13 -2.60 -0.95
CA THR A 62 8.70 -3.71 -0.11
C THR A 62 9.80 -4.65 0.25
N LYS A 63 9.80 -5.10 1.50
CA LYS A 63 10.69 -6.12 2.03
C LYS A 63 9.87 -7.26 2.60
N LYS A 64 9.76 -8.37 1.87
CA LYS A 64 9.18 -9.61 2.40
C LYS A 64 10.01 -10.15 3.56
N LEU A 65 9.33 -10.44 4.67
CA LEU A 65 9.96 -10.84 5.94
C LEU A 65 9.74 -12.35 6.17
N GLY A 66 10.40 -13.18 5.41
CA GLY A 66 10.26 -14.64 5.49
C GLY A 66 11.61 -15.36 5.51
N PRO A 67 11.60 -16.70 5.32
CA PRO A 67 12.82 -17.50 5.26
C PRO A 67 13.79 -17.09 4.14
N LYS A 68 13.27 -16.38 3.13
CA LYS A 68 14.05 -15.80 2.03
C LYS A 68 13.61 -14.36 1.88
N PRO A 69 14.19 -13.42 2.65
CA PRO A 69 13.88 -12.01 2.53
C PRO A 69 14.18 -11.52 1.10
N GLU A 70 13.23 -10.81 0.52
CA GLU A 70 13.36 -10.20 -0.79
C GLU A 70 13.07 -8.71 -0.67
N LEU A 71 13.79 -7.90 -1.43
CA LEU A 71 13.57 -6.47 -1.54
C LEU A 71 13.23 -6.14 -2.99
N PHE A 72 12.09 -5.53 -3.21
CA PHE A 72 11.61 -5.15 -4.53
C PHE A 72 10.82 -3.85 -4.47
N TYR A 73 10.33 -3.40 -5.61
CA TYR A 73 9.46 -2.24 -5.74
C TYR A 73 8.14 -2.70 -6.36
N GLU A 74 7.05 -2.12 -5.90
CA GLU A 74 5.70 -2.40 -6.40
C GLU A 74 4.86 -1.15 -6.52
N PHE A 75 3.71 -1.33 -7.14
CA PHE A 75 2.60 -0.40 -7.11
C PHE A 75 1.40 -1.10 -6.48
N ASP A 76 0.86 -0.46 -5.46
CA ASP A 76 -0.37 -0.88 -4.83
C ASP A 76 -1.50 -0.04 -5.38
N VAL A 77 -2.49 -0.70 -5.94
CA VAL A 77 -3.62 -0.07 -6.59
C VAL A 77 -4.86 -0.36 -5.77
N GLU A 78 -5.27 0.63 -4.99
CA GLU A 78 -6.51 0.58 -4.23
C GLU A 78 -7.70 0.96 -5.13
N LEU A 79 -8.77 0.20 -5.05
CA LEU A 79 -9.98 0.46 -5.83
C LEU A 79 -11.27 0.02 -5.10
N GLU A 80 -12.36 0.75 -5.36
CA GLU A 80 -13.69 0.31 -4.99
C GLU A 80 -14.27 -0.59 -6.07
N LEU A 81 -14.66 -1.80 -5.69
CA LEU A 81 -15.32 -2.77 -6.56
C LEU A 81 -16.48 -3.44 -5.82
N ASP A 82 -17.69 -3.28 -6.35
CA ASP A 82 -18.92 -3.90 -5.79
C ASP A 82 -19.16 -3.58 -4.31
N GLY A 83 -18.81 -2.36 -3.87
CA GLY A 83 -18.96 -1.89 -2.49
C GLY A 83 -17.90 -2.43 -1.53
N LYS A 84 -16.81 -2.95 -2.03
CA LYS A 84 -15.61 -3.37 -1.29
C LYS A 84 -14.45 -2.48 -1.67
N ILE A 85 -13.57 -2.25 -0.73
CA ILE A 85 -12.25 -1.70 -1.01
C ILE A 85 -11.31 -2.88 -1.18
N ILE A 86 -10.59 -2.90 -2.27
CA ILE A 86 -9.59 -3.93 -2.56
C ILE A 86 -8.29 -3.27 -2.99
N GLU A 87 -7.20 -3.87 -2.64
CA GLU A 87 -5.87 -3.49 -3.06
C GLU A 87 -5.23 -4.60 -3.87
N ILE A 88 -4.48 -4.21 -4.89
CA ILE A 88 -3.82 -5.13 -5.81
C ILE A 88 -2.37 -4.69 -5.99
N GLU A 89 -1.48 -5.51 -5.49
CA GLU A 89 -0.05 -5.35 -5.74
C GLU A 89 0.31 -5.65 -7.20
N CYS A 90 1.17 -4.85 -7.77
CA CYS A 90 1.63 -5.00 -9.14
C CYS A 90 3.13 -4.76 -9.27
N ASN A 91 3.85 -5.73 -9.80
CA ASN A 91 5.26 -5.59 -10.11
C ASN A 91 5.47 -4.64 -11.31
N PRO A 92 6.17 -3.50 -11.15
CA PRO A 92 6.34 -2.50 -12.20
C PRO A 92 7.14 -2.97 -13.41
N ASN A 93 7.95 -4.00 -13.27
CA ASN A 93 8.82 -4.48 -14.34
C ASN A 93 8.16 -5.58 -15.18
N SER A 94 7.50 -6.56 -14.52
CA SER A 94 6.82 -7.68 -15.19
C SER A 94 5.36 -7.40 -15.50
N LEU A 95 4.77 -6.42 -14.81
CA LEU A 95 3.33 -6.16 -14.77
C LEU A 95 2.54 -7.36 -14.22
N GLU A 96 3.17 -8.19 -13.41
CA GLU A 96 2.51 -9.28 -12.70
C GLU A 96 1.68 -8.71 -11.56
N LEU A 97 0.44 -9.16 -11.42
CA LEU A 97 -0.38 -8.90 -10.25
C LEU A 97 -0.01 -9.95 -9.21
N MET A 98 0.51 -9.51 -8.08
CA MET A 98 1.11 -10.37 -7.07
C MET A 98 0.10 -10.79 -6.02
N ASP A 99 -0.35 -9.86 -5.20
CA ASP A 99 -1.28 -10.15 -4.13
C ASP A 99 -2.63 -9.43 -4.34
N TYR A 100 -3.65 -9.94 -3.64
CA TYR A 100 -5.01 -9.40 -3.60
C TYR A 100 -5.41 -9.27 -2.14
N GLU A 101 -5.76 -8.05 -1.76
CA GLU A 101 -6.27 -7.74 -0.44
C GLU A 101 -7.68 -7.18 -0.53
N GLU A 102 -8.51 -7.54 0.45
CA GLU A 102 -9.82 -6.94 0.65
C GLU A 102 -9.82 -6.29 2.04
N GLU A 103 -9.94 -4.96 2.08
CA GLU A 103 -10.11 -4.24 3.34
C GLU A 103 -11.43 -4.69 4.00
N VAL A 104 -11.35 -5.02 5.27
CA VAL A 104 -12.51 -5.47 6.04
C VAL A 104 -12.49 -4.87 7.45
N ASP A 105 -13.66 -4.59 8.01
CA ASP A 105 -13.73 -4.21 9.43
C ASP A 105 -13.28 -5.39 10.32
N ILE A 106 -12.58 -5.09 11.41
CA ILE A 106 -12.09 -6.09 12.37
C ILE A 106 -13.20 -6.98 12.94
N SER A 107 -14.45 -6.55 12.89
CA SER A 107 -15.63 -7.32 13.27
C SER A 107 -16.19 -8.19 12.15
N ASP A 108 -15.71 -8.07 10.91
CA ASP A 108 -16.08 -8.97 9.82
C ASP A 108 -15.80 -10.42 10.25
N LYS A 109 -16.79 -11.29 10.09
CA LYS A 109 -16.67 -12.68 10.52
C LYS A 109 -15.54 -13.44 9.85
N ARG A 110 -15.26 -13.10 8.57
CA ARG A 110 -14.16 -13.71 7.83
C ARG A 110 -12.80 -13.38 8.46
N PHE A 111 -12.70 -12.19 9.06
CA PHE A 111 -11.52 -11.77 9.83
C PHE A 111 -11.58 -12.32 11.27
N SER A 112 -12.60 -11.94 12.02
CA SER A 112 -12.69 -12.17 13.47
C SER A 112 -12.75 -13.64 13.89
N GLU A 113 -13.32 -14.52 13.05
CA GLU A 113 -13.39 -15.96 13.31
C GLU A 113 -12.10 -16.70 12.91
N ASN A 114 -11.26 -16.09 12.07
CA ASN A 114 -10.02 -16.69 11.56
C ASN A 114 -8.75 -16.10 12.17
N ALA A 115 -8.78 -14.87 12.66
CA ALA A 115 -7.64 -14.27 13.36
C ALA A 115 -7.45 -14.95 14.73
N LEU A 116 -6.31 -15.62 14.92
CA LEU A 116 -5.97 -16.31 16.17
C LEU A 116 -5.20 -15.41 17.14
N ILE A 117 -4.59 -14.34 16.67
CA ILE A 117 -3.99 -13.31 17.51
C ILE A 117 -4.93 -12.11 17.62
N SER A 118 -4.96 -11.48 18.79
CA SER A 118 -5.77 -10.28 18.99
C SER A 118 -5.02 -9.04 18.50
N LEU A 119 -5.75 -7.98 18.13
CA LEU A 119 -5.17 -6.66 17.83
C LEU A 119 -4.21 -6.17 18.94
N LYS A 120 -4.55 -6.43 20.23
CA LYS A 120 -3.66 -6.09 21.34
C LYS A 120 -2.32 -6.82 21.22
N LYS A 121 -2.33 -8.09 20.80
CA LYS A 121 -1.09 -8.87 20.61
C LYS A 121 -0.32 -8.37 19.39
N ALA A 122 -1.01 -8.09 18.28
CA ALA A 122 -0.38 -7.51 17.07
C ALA A 122 0.33 -6.19 17.40
N LYS A 123 -0.35 -5.26 18.12
CA LYS A 123 0.28 -3.99 18.57
C LYS A 123 1.46 -4.20 19.53
N LEU A 124 1.48 -5.27 20.32
CA LEU A 124 2.65 -5.58 21.16
C LEU A 124 3.83 -6.06 20.32
N LEU A 125 3.58 -6.93 19.34
CA LEU A 125 4.61 -7.39 18.40
C LEU A 125 5.22 -6.22 17.62
N LEU A 126 4.36 -5.31 17.12
CA LEU A 126 4.83 -4.12 16.44
C LEU A 126 5.73 -3.25 17.31
N LYS A 127 5.38 -3.02 18.59
CA LYS A 127 6.20 -2.25 19.54
C LYS A 127 7.56 -2.90 19.86
N GLU A 128 7.69 -4.21 19.68
CA GLU A 128 8.98 -4.90 19.78
C GLU A 128 9.81 -4.70 18.50
N LYS A 129 9.17 -4.46 17.35
CA LYS A 129 9.76 -4.28 16.04
C LYS A 129 10.25 -2.86 15.80
N THR A 130 9.41 -1.86 16.15
CA THR A 130 9.70 -0.44 15.90
C THR A 130 9.42 0.44 17.11
N LYS A 131 10.00 1.68 17.11
CA LYS A 131 9.73 2.77 18.05
C LYS A 131 8.91 3.89 17.41
N GLY A 132 8.54 3.74 16.15
CA GLY A 132 7.71 4.68 15.41
C GLY A 132 6.33 4.88 16.03
N GLU A 133 5.63 5.87 15.56
CA GLU A 133 4.26 6.20 15.96
C GLU A 133 3.28 5.60 14.96
N ILE A 134 2.34 4.79 15.44
CA ILE A 134 1.26 4.27 14.61
C ILE A 134 0.39 5.45 14.20
N ILE A 135 0.28 5.71 12.91
CA ILE A 135 -0.54 6.80 12.33
C ILE A 135 -1.84 6.26 11.75
N GLU A 136 -1.82 5.04 11.19
CA GLU A 136 -3.00 4.36 10.67
C GLU A 136 -3.01 2.89 11.08
N PHE A 137 -4.18 2.27 11.02
CA PHE A 137 -4.36 0.86 11.33
C PHE A 137 -5.54 0.33 10.53
N GLU A 138 -5.30 -0.75 9.83
CA GLU A 138 -6.30 -1.43 9.03
C GLU A 138 -6.32 -2.93 9.29
N THR A 139 -7.33 -3.59 8.76
CA THR A 139 -7.45 -5.05 8.72
C THR A 139 -7.91 -5.48 7.36
N SER A 140 -7.25 -6.48 6.81
CA SER A 140 -7.53 -7.00 5.49
C SER A 140 -7.66 -8.52 5.47
N LEU A 141 -8.09 -9.00 4.32
CA LEU A 141 -8.06 -10.42 3.94
C LEU A 141 -7.12 -10.59 2.75
N GLN A 142 -5.84 -10.80 3.00
CA GLN A 142 -4.85 -11.08 1.97
C GLN A 142 -5.03 -12.53 1.47
N ASN A 143 -5.50 -12.66 0.24
CA ASN A 143 -5.88 -13.97 -0.32
C ASN A 143 -6.82 -14.79 0.60
N GLY A 144 -7.71 -14.11 1.36
CA GLY A 144 -8.65 -14.70 2.31
C GLY A 144 -8.08 -15.00 3.70
N ARG A 145 -6.85 -14.60 3.99
CA ARG A 145 -6.17 -14.76 5.27
C ARG A 145 -6.17 -13.44 6.03
N PRO A 146 -6.52 -13.42 7.33
CA PRO A 146 -6.57 -12.17 8.09
C PRO A 146 -5.17 -11.58 8.28
N VAL A 147 -5.00 -10.30 7.98
CA VAL A 147 -3.79 -9.52 8.14
C VAL A 147 -4.10 -8.26 8.96
N TYR A 148 -3.19 -7.85 9.83
CA TYR A 148 -3.17 -6.57 10.50
C TYR A 148 -2.14 -5.69 9.83
N GLU A 149 -2.53 -4.53 9.35
CA GLU A 149 -1.70 -3.53 8.70
C GLU A 149 -1.54 -2.32 9.62
N PHE A 150 -0.33 -1.80 9.70
CA PHE A 150 0.01 -0.67 10.55
C PHE A 150 0.93 0.29 9.82
N ASP A 151 0.44 1.47 9.55
CA ASP A 151 1.29 2.57 9.12
C ASP A 151 1.97 3.21 10.31
N VAL A 152 3.27 3.29 10.22
CA VAL A 152 4.14 3.75 11.30
C VAL A 152 5.04 4.88 10.81
N PHE A 153 4.92 6.03 11.43
CA PHE A 153 5.85 7.13 11.18
C PHE A 153 7.15 6.94 11.98
N GLU A 154 8.21 6.62 11.27
CA GLU A 154 9.57 6.45 11.81
C GLU A 154 10.26 7.82 11.95
N LYS A 155 10.12 8.47 13.12
CA LYS A 155 10.54 9.86 13.36
C LYS A 155 12.03 10.11 13.10
N GLU A 156 12.89 9.14 13.38
CA GLU A 156 14.33 9.27 13.18
C GLU A 156 14.71 9.32 11.70
N GLN A 157 14.01 8.60 10.86
CA GLN A 157 14.22 8.54 9.41
C GLN A 157 13.36 9.55 8.65
N GLY A 158 12.24 9.99 9.24
CA GLY A 158 11.25 10.86 8.60
C GLY A 158 10.54 10.17 7.44
N ILE A 159 10.27 8.87 7.58
CA ILE A 159 9.60 8.05 6.59
C ILE A 159 8.38 7.36 7.21
N GLU A 160 7.43 7.01 6.36
CA GLU A 160 6.33 6.14 6.65
C GLU A 160 6.68 4.71 6.27
N VAL A 161 6.33 3.77 7.15
CA VAL A 161 6.58 2.33 6.96
C VAL A 161 5.33 1.58 7.34
N GLU A 162 4.77 0.86 6.40
CA GLU A 162 3.74 -0.11 6.68
C GLU A 162 4.33 -1.42 7.19
N TYR A 163 3.65 -2.05 8.13
CA TYR A 163 3.99 -3.36 8.67
C TYR A 163 2.78 -4.27 8.64
N GLU A 164 2.89 -5.34 7.91
CA GLU A 164 1.90 -6.41 7.89
C GLU A 164 2.19 -7.50 8.91
N ILE A 165 1.16 -7.90 9.64
CA ILE A 165 1.23 -8.99 10.62
C ILE A 165 0.13 -10.02 10.34
N ASP A 166 0.54 -11.24 10.05
CA ASP A 166 -0.35 -12.38 9.88
C ASP A 166 -1.24 -12.59 11.11
N GLY A 167 -2.54 -12.44 10.96
CA GLY A 167 -3.53 -12.55 12.01
C GLY A 167 -3.67 -13.94 12.63
N VAL A 168 -3.10 -14.96 12.01
CA VAL A 168 -3.13 -16.35 12.51
C VAL A 168 -1.88 -16.65 13.33
N THR A 169 -0.71 -16.33 12.81
CA THR A 169 0.58 -16.73 13.40
C THR A 169 1.25 -15.60 14.19
N GLY A 170 0.94 -14.34 13.91
CA GLY A 170 1.63 -13.19 14.45
C GLY A 170 3.02 -12.95 13.84
N LEU A 171 3.33 -13.59 12.73
CA LEU A 171 4.55 -13.33 11.98
C LEU A 171 4.40 -12.04 11.18
N PHE A 172 5.47 -11.26 11.10
CA PHE A 172 5.55 -10.18 10.13
C PHE A 172 5.68 -10.77 8.73
N LEU A 173 4.81 -10.38 7.84
CA LEU A 173 4.81 -10.78 6.44
C LEU A 173 5.73 -9.86 5.64
N GLU A 174 5.45 -8.58 5.69
CA GLU A 174 6.13 -7.55 4.91
C GLU A 174 6.46 -6.31 5.76
N SER A 175 7.29 -5.47 5.24
CA SER A 175 7.46 -4.08 5.67
C SER A 175 7.71 -3.23 4.44
N GLU A 176 6.91 -2.19 4.27
CA GLU A 176 6.85 -1.38 3.07
C GLU A 176 7.19 0.06 3.40
N ILE A 177 7.93 0.70 2.52
CA ILE A 177 8.27 2.10 2.65
C ILE A 177 7.56 2.82 1.53
N GLU A 178 6.57 3.61 1.90
CA GLU A 178 5.90 4.49 0.97
C GLU A 178 6.90 5.46 0.34
N LEU A 179 6.89 5.54 -0.97
CA LEU A 179 7.72 6.44 -1.75
C LEU A 179 6.91 7.63 -2.26
N PHE A 180 5.68 7.39 -2.62
CA PHE A 180 4.66 8.41 -2.94
C PHE A 180 3.28 7.75 -3.12
N GLU A 181 2.25 8.53 -2.89
CA GLU A 181 0.84 8.19 -3.13
C GLU A 181 0.23 9.15 -4.16
N ILE A 182 -0.68 8.63 -4.99
CA ILE A 182 -1.53 9.41 -5.90
C ILE A 182 -2.97 8.96 -5.69
N GLY A 183 -3.80 9.82 -5.14
CA GLY A 183 -5.22 9.49 -4.93
C GLY A 183 -5.88 10.33 -3.85
N LYS A 184 -6.92 9.79 -3.25
CA LYS A 184 -7.53 10.38 -2.07
C LYS A 184 -6.83 9.82 -0.85
N SER A 185 -6.17 10.68 -0.08
CA SER A 185 -5.91 10.34 1.31
C SER A 185 -7.25 10.01 1.98
N LYS A 186 -7.32 8.89 2.68
CA LYS A 186 -8.49 8.57 3.50
C LYS A 186 -8.79 9.72 4.47
N PRO A 187 -10.07 10.03 4.72
CA PRO A 187 -10.47 11.14 5.59
C PRO A 187 -10.10 10.89 7.05
#